data_5f2dce96b49138540b5825a0502d3c6c
#
_entry.id   5f2dce96b49138540b5825a0502d3c6c
#
_cell.length_a   1.000
_cell.length_b   1.000
_cell.length_c   1.000
_cell.angle_alpha   90.00
_cell.angle_beta   90.00
_cell.angle_gamma   90.00
#
_symmetry.space_group_name_H-M   'P 1'
#
loop_
_entity.id
_entity.type
_entity.pdbx_description
1 polymer ?
#
loop_
_entity_poly.entity_id
_entity_poly.type
_entity_poly.pdbx_seq_one_letter_code
_entity_poly.pdbx_strand_id
1 'polypeptide(L)'
;MPILKEKTAHKISFVLDGKNVSGFAEPRMLMSDFLRQVLAQTAVHVGCEHGVCGACTIRVDGRAVRSCLMFAVQAHGKRIDTAAGLALENGELNELQKAFRRHHALQCGYCTPGILMSLTDYMERNPDATEEELKDVLGGHMCRCTGYVGMMNAIREVISNKR
;
A
#
# COMPACT_ATOMS: atom_id res chain seq x y z
N MET A 1 1.33 -9.42 26.25
CA MET A 1 1.45 -10.05 24.91
C MET A 1 1.96 -11.47 25.12
N PRO A 2 1.30 -12.53 24.60
CA PRO A 2 1.80 -13.89 24.79
C PRO A 2 3.15 -14.05 24.08
N ILE A 3 4.04 -14.84 24.67
CA ILE A 3 5.34 -15.19 24.07
C ILE A 3 5.09 -16.15 22.91
N LEU A 4 5.45 -15.75 21.71
CA LEU A 4 5.36 -16.59 20.52
C LEU A 4 6.52 -17.60 20.51
N LYS A 5 6.20 -18.88 20.29
CA LYS A 5 7.23 -19.91 20.13
C LYS A 5 7.84 -19.78 18.73
N GLU A 6 9.16 -19.71 18.67
CA GLU A 6 9.90 -19.71 17.41
C GLU A 6 9.54 -20.87 16.48
N LYS A 7 9.64 -21.18 15.45
CA LYS A 7 9.36 -22.39 14.63
C LYS A 7 7.94 -22.97 14.77
N THR A 8 7.02 -22.26 15.43
CA THR A 8 5.61 -22.66 15.51
C THR A 8 4.78 -21.68 14.71
N ALA A 9 3.98 -22.19 13.78
CA ALA A 9 3.04 -21.35 13.04
C ALA A 9 1.89 -20.93 13.96
N HIS A 10 1.65 -19.61 14.06
CA HIS A 10 0.59 -19.03 14.86
C HIS A 10 -0.56 -18.61 13.95
N LYS A 11 -1.79 -18.91 14.38
CA LYS A 11 -2.97 -18.42 13.65
C LYS A 11 -3.08 -16.92 13.86
N ILE A 12 -3.11 -16.18 12.76
CA ILE A 12 -3.39 -14.74 12.74
C ILE A 12 -4.67 -14.48 11.97
N SER A 13 -5.44 -13.50 12.42
CA SER A 13 -6.68 -13.06 11.79
C SER A 13 -6.75 -11.55 11.81
N PHE A 14 -7.21 -10.94 10.74
CA PHE A 14 -7.33 -9.50 10.58
C PHE A 14 -8.35 -9.17 9.48
N VAL A 15 -8.68 -7.89 9.31
CA VAL A 15 -9.52 -7.42 8.21
C VAL A 15 -8.61 -7.02 7.05
N LEU A 16 -8.75 -7.62 5.88
CA LEU A 16 -8.03 -7.30 4.65
C LEU A 16 -9.01 -6.75 3.61
N ASP A 17 -8.82 -5.51 3.19
CA ASP A 17 -9.68 -4.83 2.20
C ASP A 17 -11.18 -5.02 2.53
N GLY A 18 -11.55 -4.79 3.81
CA GLY A 18 -12.90 -4.93 4.34
C GLY A 18 -13.39 -6.36 4.63
N LYS A 19 -12.59 -7.40 4.35
CA LYS A 19 -12.97 -8.81 4.54
C LYS A 19 -12.18 -9.46 5.67
N ASN A 20 -12.85 -10.23 6.52
CA ASN A 20 -12.17 -11.04 7.54
C ASN A 20 -11.37 -12.17 6.89
N VAL A 21 -10.08 -12.21 7.17
CA VAL A 21 -9.15 -13.24 6.70
C VAL A 21 -8.38 -13.86 7.86
N SER A 22 -7.90 -15.08 7.67
CA SER A 22 -6.99 -15.72 8.62
C SER A 22 -6.02 -16.67 7.92
N GLY A 23 -4.89 -16.92 8.56
CA GLY A 23 -3.89 -17.87 8.08
C GLY A 23 -2.90 -18.19 9.19
N PHE A 24 -1.90 -18.98 8.88
CA PHE A 24 -0.84 -19.37 9.81
C PHE A 24 0.48 -18.75 9.38
N ALA A 25 1.20 -18.16 10.31
CA ALA A 25 2.50 -17.55 10.08
C ALA A 25 3.50 -17.90 11.19
N GLU A 26 4.73 -18.19 10.82
CA GLU A 26 5.83 -18.21 11.77
C GLU A 26 6.10 -16.78 12.28
N PRO A 27 6.62 -16.59 13.51
CA PRO A 27 6.85 -15.26 14.08
C PRO A 27 7.72 -14.32 13.24
N ARG A 28 8.65 -14.88 12.44
CA ARG A 28 9.56 -14.15 11.57
C ARG A 28 9.08 -13.93 10.14
N MET A 29 7.90 -14.47 9.77
CA MET A 29 7.36 -14.27 8.43
C MET A 29 7.02 -12.80 8.20
N LEU A 30 7.51 -12.23 7.11
CA LEU A 30 7.21 -10.86 6.73
C LEU A 30 5.74 -10.73 6.31
N MET A 31 5.14 -9.57 6.59
CA MET A 31 3.76 -9.30 6.20
C MET A 31 3.59 -9.30 4.67
N SER A 32 4.59 -8.84 3.91
CA SER A 32 4.60 -8.92 2.45
C SER A 32 4.50 -10.36 1.94
N ASP A 33 5.22 -11.28 2.56
CA ASP A 33 5.23 -12.69 2.15
C ASP A 33 3.92 -13.37 2.55
N PHE A 34 3.43 -13.07 3.74
CA PHE A 34 2.15 -13.60 4.21
C PHE A 34 1.00 -13.19 3.27
N LEU A 35 0.92 -11.90 2.91
CA LEU A 35 -0.09 -11.40 1.98
C LEU A 35 0.01 -12.10 0.61
N ARG A 36 1.21 -12.21 0.06
CA ARG A 36 1.41 -12.77 -1.28
C ARG A 36 1.33 -14.28 -1.34
N GLN A 37 1.97 -14.98 -0.40
CA GLN A 37 2.17 -16.45 -0.48
C GLN A 37 1.07 -17.20 0.24
N VAL A 38 0.54 -16.69 1.36
CA VAL A 38 -0.49 -17.35 2.15
C VAL A 38 -1.89 -16.92 1.71
N LEU A 39 -2.09 -15.62 1.50
CA LEU A 39 -3.41 -15.06 1.14
C LEU A 39 -3.58 -14.79 -0.36
N ALA A 40 -2.57 -15.04 -1.19
CA ALA A 40 -2.57 -14.76 -2.63
C ALA A 40 -2.92 -13.29 -2.99
N GLN A 41 -2.65 -12.34 -2.07
CA GLN A 41 -2.88 -10.92 -2.30
C GLN A 41 -1.75 -10.33 -3.14
N THR A 42 -1.88 -10.41 -4.46
CA THR A 42 -0.85 -10.02 -5.42
C THR A 42 -0.78 -8.52 -5.69
N ALA A 43 -1.74 -7.72 -5.21
CA ALA A 43 -1.70 -6.27 -5.29
C ALA A 43 -0.58 -5.64 -4.43
N VAL A 44 0.05 -6.41 -3.55
CA VAL A 44 1.25 -6.01 -2.81
C VAL A 44 2.49 -6.46 -3.58
N HIS A 45 3.32 -5.53 -4.02
CA HIS A 45 4.55 -5.85 -4.75
C HIS A 45 5.78 -5.76 -3.84
N VAL A 46 6.82 -6.54 -4.11
CA VAL A 46 8.03 -6.58 -3.27
C VAL A 46 9.27 -6.39 -4.16
N GLY A 47 9.97 -5.25 -4.00
CA GLY A 47 11.11 -4.91 -4.85
C GLY A 47 12.46 -4.91 -4.14
N CYS A 48 12.55 -4.67 -2.83
CA CYS A 48 13.84 -4.53 -2.14
C CYS A 48 13.97 -5.29 -0.81
N GLU A 49 12.85 -5.62 -0.15
CA GLU A 49 12.78 -6.30 1.16
C GLU A 49 13.49 -5.60 2.33
N HIS A 50 13.88 -4.34 2.17
CA HIS A 50 14.54 -3.54 3.22
C HIS A 50 14.00 -2.10 3.33
N GLY A 51 12.75 -1.88 2.89
CA GLY A 51 12.00 -0.65 3.18
C GLY A 51 12.25 0.53 2.25
N VAL A 52 13.18 0.45 1.28
CA VAL A 52 13.62 1.59 0.46
C VAL A 52 12.69 1.87 -0.71
N CYS A 53 12.34 0.85 -1.52
CA CYS A 53 11.69 1.07 -2.81
C CYS A 53 10.21 1.51 -2.72
N GLY A 54 9.51 1.22 -1.63
CA GLY A 54 8.11 1.59 -1.43
C GLY A 54 7.07 0.70 -2.10
N ALA A 55 7.44 -0.23 -2.98
CA ALA A 55 6.49 -1.06 -3.73
C ALA A 55 5.54 -1.90 -2.85
N CYS A 56 6.00 -2.29 -1.66
CA CYS A 56 5.27 -3.11 -0.71
C CYS A 56 4.37 -2.32 0.27
N THR A 57 4.15 -1.04 0.03
CA THR A 57 3.34 -0.21 0.94
C THR A 57 1.91 -0.70 0.99
N ILE A 58 1.43 -0.89 2.21
CA ILE A 58 0.04 -1.17 2.59
C ILE A 58 -0.40 -0.14 3.63
N ARG A 59 -1.68 -0.11 4.00
CA ARG A 59 -2.13 0.64 5.17
C ARG A 59 -2.46 -0.33 6.30
N VAL A 60 -2.01 -0.01 7.50
CA VAL A 60 -2.33 -0.72 8.74
C VAL A 60 -3.05 0.26 9.66
N ASP A 61 -4.28 -0.03 10.01
CA ASP A 61 -5.14 0.85 10.81
C ASP A 61 -5.16 2.29 10.24
N GLY A 62 -5.23 2.41 8.90
CA GLY A 62 -5.27 3.69 8.18
C GLY A 62 -3.91 4.35 7.95
N ARG A 63 -2.78 3.76 8.35
CA ARG A 63 -1.43 4.35 8.21
C ARG A 63 -0.59 3.59 7.21
N ALA A 64 0.07 4.29 6.29
CA ALA A 64 0.97 3.69 5.31
C ALA A 64 2.23 3.12 5.98
N VAL A 65 2.50 1.85 5.74
CA VAL A 65 3.68 1.13 6.24
C VAL A 65 4.30 0.26 5.16
N ARG A 66 5.58 -0.02 5.26
CA ARG A 66 6.29 -0.98 4.41
C ARG A 66 6.06 -2.40 4.91
N SER A 67 5.27 -3.20 4.22
CA SER A 67 4.95 -4.57 4.66
C SER A 67 6.17 -5.49 4.74
N CYS A 68 7.23 -5.20 4.01
CA CYS A 68 8.51 -5.92 4.11
C CYS A 68 9.32 -5.60 5.39
N LEU A 69 8.90 -4.61 6.19
CA LEU A 69 9.49 -4.29 7.50
C LEU A 69 8.57 -4.65 8.68
N MET A 70 7.46 -5.33 8.42
CA MET A 70 6.48 -5.75 9.41
C MET A 70 6.39 -7.27 9.45
N PHE A 71 6.34 -7.87 10.64
CA PHE A 71 6.05 -9.29 10.77
C PHE A 71 4.54 -9.56 10.67
N ALA A 72 4.17 -10.66 10.01
CA ALA A 72 2.77 -11.04 9.82
C ALA A 72 1.99 -11.16 11.14
N VAL A 73 2.64 -11.66 12.20
CA VAL A 73 2.03 -11.81 13.53
C VAL A 73 1.61 -10.47 14.16
N GLN A 74 2.19 -9.34 13.74
CA GLN A 74 1.82 -8.01 14.20
C GLN A 74 0.49 -7.52 13.61
N ALA A 75 0.00 -8.18 12.55
CA ALA A 75 -1.27 -7.82 11.89
C ALA A 75 -2.51 -8.37 12.63
N HIS A 76 -2.33 -9.26 13.62
CA HIS A 76 -3.46 -9.86 14.32
C HIS A 76 -4.40 -8.80 14.92
N GLY A 77 -5.69 -8.88 14.59
CA GLY A 77 -6.72 -7.96 15.06
C GLY A 77 -6.72 -6.58 14.39
N LYS A 78 -5.86 -6.34 13.40
CA LYS A 78 -5.75 -5.04 12.72
C LYS A 78 -6.61 -4.97 11.46
N ARG A 79 -6.76 -3.76 10.94
CA ARG A 79 -7.26 -3.49 9.59
C ARG A 79 -6.08 -3.26 8.66
N ILE A 80 -6.07 -4.02 7.57
CA ILE A 80 -5.06 -3.93 6.50
C ILE A 80 -5.78 -3.54 5.21
N ASP A 81 -5.33 -2.46 4.59
CA ASP A 81 -5.82 -2.07 3.27
C ASP A 81 -4.68 -2.16 2.26
N THR A 82 -4.96 -2.71 1.09
CA THR A 82 -4.04 -2.80 -0.06
C THR A 82 -4.57 -1.99 -1.25
N ALA A 83 -3.77 -1.88 -2.30
CA ALA A 83 -4.21 -1.18 -3.50
C ALA A 83 -5.43 -1.82 -4.18
N ALA A 84 -5.71 -3.11 -3.92
CA ALA A 84 -6.92 -3.77 -4.41
C ALA A 84 -8.19 -3.21 -3.73
N GLY A 85 -8.08 -2.78 -2.47
CA GLY A 85 -9.18 -2.18 -1.72
C GLY A 85 -9.41 -0.68 -2.00
N LEU A 86 -8.63 -0.05 -2.88
CA LEU A 86 -8.81 1.37 -3.22
C LEU A 86 -9.92 1.62 -4.24
N ALA A 87 -10.35 0.61 -4.98
CA ALA A 87 -11.49 0.72 -5.89
C ALA A 87 -12.79 0.97 -5.11
N LEU A 88 -13.75 1.64 -5.76
CA LEU A 88 -15.07 1.85 -5.20
C LEU A 88 -15.84 0.53 -5.09
N GLU A 89 -16.91 0.50 -4.28
CA GLU A 89 -17.72 -0.71 -4.06
C GLU A 89 -18.29 -1.29 -5.36
N ASN A 90 -18.59 -0.44 -6.35
CA ASN A 90 -19.03 -0.86 -7.68
C ASN A 90 -17.92 -1.37 -8.59
N GLY A 91 -16.67 -1.45 -8.11
CA GLY A 91 -15.48 -1.85 -8.87
C GLY A 91 -14.84 -0.75 -9.72
N GLU A 92 -15.39 0.46 -9.71
CA GLU A 92 -14.76 1.59 -10.42
C GLU A 92 -13.51 2.07 -9.71
N LEU A 93 -12.58 2.62 -10.50
CA LEU A 93 -11.38 3.28 -9.96
C LEU A 93 -11.79 4.54 -9.19
N ASN A 94 -11.10 4.79 -8.07
CA ASN A 94 -11.22 6.05 -7.36
C ASN A 94 -10.56 7.21 -8.14
N GLU A 95 -10.75 8.46 -7.71
CA GLU A 95 -10.26 9.64 -8.45
C GLU A 95 -8.74 9.66 -8.61
N LEU A 96 -7.98 9.24 -7.61
CA LEU A 96 -6.51 9.14 -7.72
C LEU A 96 -6.10 8.09 -8.76
N GLN A 97 -6.73 6.92 -8.76
CA GLN A 97 -6.47 5.88 -9.74
C GLN A 97 -6.87 6.32 -11.16
N LYS A 98 -8.01 7.03 -11.30
CA LYS A 98 -8.44 7.61 -12.58
C LYS A 98 -7.45 8.64 -13.09
N ALA A 99 -6.94 9.53 -12.23
CA ALA A 99 -5.92 10.51 -12.59
C ALA A 99 -4.61 9.83 -13.04
N PHE A 100 -4.16 8.80 -12.31
CA PHE A 100 -2.99 8.01 -12.71
C PHE A 100 -3.15 7.40 -14.10
N ARG A 101 -4.34 6.90 -14.41
CA ARG A 101 -4.65 6.35 -15.75
C ARG A 101 -4.65 7.45 -16.81
N ARG A 102 -5.30 8.60 -16.58
CA ARG A 102 -5.38 9.71 -17.55
C ARG A 102 -4.02 10.29 -17.90
N HIS A 103 -3.15 10.45 -16.91
CA HIS A 103 -1.83 11.06 -17.07
C HIS A 103 -0.71 10.06 -17.40
N HIS A 104 -1.06 8.81 -17.75
CA HIS A 104 -0.07 7.76 -18.01
C HIS A 104 0.99 7.66 -16.91
N ALA A 105 0.56 7.80 -15.65
CA ALA A 105 1.40 7.81 -14.45
C ALA A 105 1.98 6.44 -14.09
N LEU A 106 1.83 5.45 -14.95
CA LEU A 106 2.37 4.10 -14.81
C LEU A 106 2.82 3.57 -16.19
N GLN A 107 3.83 2.72 -16.18
CA GLN A 107 4.26 1.92 -17.33
C GLN A 107 4.21 0.44 -16.96
N CYS A 108 5.26 -0.13 -16.35
CA CYS A 108 5.21 -1.53 -15.89
C CYS A 108 4.21 -1.76 -14.72
N GLY A 109 3.82 -0.71 -14.00
CA GLY A 109 2.85 -0.78 -12.89
C GLY A 109 3.41 -1.29 -11.57
N TYR A 110 4.69 -1.69 -11.51
CA TYR A 110 5.24 -2.36 -10.32
C TYR A 110 5.28 -1.47 -9.06
N CYS A 111 5.64 -0.20 -9.19
CA CYS A 111 5.64 0.76 -8.07
C CYS A 111 4.26 1.33 -7.76
N THR A 112 3.32 1.23 -8.69
CA THR A 112 2.03 1.94 -8.63
C THR A 112 1.19 1.61 -7.39
N PRO A 113 1.00 0.34 -6.97
CA PRO A 113 0.24 0.03 -5.78
C PRO A 113 0.78 0.73 -4.53
N GLY A 114 2.08 0.67 -4.30
CA GLY A 114 2.71 1.29 -3.14
C GLY A 114 2.60 2.81 -3.15
N ILE A 115 2.74 3.45 -4.31
CA ILE A 115 2.58 4.90 -4.48
C ILE A 115 1.14 5.31 -4.16
N LEU A 116 0.15 4.62 -4.73
CA LEU A 116 -1.26 4.90 -4.48
C LEU A 116 -1.60 4.80 -3.00
N MET A 117 -1.10 3.77 -2.30
CA MET A 117 -1.31 3.60 -0.86
C MET A 117 -0.74 4.76 -0.04
N SER A 118 0.50 5.20 -0.34
CA SER A 118 1.13 6.31 0.38
C SER A 118 0.45 7.65 0.10
N LEU A 119 0.09 7.93 -1.16
CA LEU A 119 -0.61 9.16 -1.52
C LEU A 119 -2.01 9.19 -0.88
N THR A 120 -2.75 8.08 -0.92
CA THR A 120 -4.08 7.97 -0.29
C THR A 120 -3.99 8.24 1.21
N ASP A 121 -3.07 7.59 1.93
CA ASP A 121 -2.88 7.83 3.37
C ASP A 121 -2.56 9.30 3.67
N TYR A 122 -1.62 9.88 2.91
CA TYR A 122 -1.21 11.27 3.17
C TYR A 122 -2.35 12.25 2.89
N MET A 123 -3.06 12.11 1.77
CA MET A 123 -4.15 12.99 1.35
C MET A 123 -5.41 12.87 2.23
N GLU A 124 -5.68 11.71 2.81
CA GLU A 124 -6.77 11.52 3.78
C GLU A 124 -6.47 12.22 5.11
N ARG A 125 -5.21 12.17 5.56
CA ARG A 125 -4.78 12.82 6.80
C ARG A 125 -4.54 14.32 6.66
N ASN A 126 -4.24 14.78 5.46
CA ASN A 126 -3.94 16.16 5.13
C ASN A 126 -4.80 16.59 3.92
N PRO A 127 -6.07 16.95 4.14
CA PRO A 127 -6.99 17.30 3.05
C PRO A 127 -6.50 18.48 2.20
N ASP A 128 -5.76 19.42 2.82
CA ASP A 128 -5.19 20.62 2.20
C ASP A 128 -3.73 20.41 1.75
N ALA A 129 -3.30 19.15 1.59
CA ALA A 129 -1.93 18.84 1.17
C ALA A 129 -1.52 19.62 -0.09
N THR A 130 -0.35 20.21 -0.03
CA THR A 130 0.25 20.95 -1.14
C THR A 130 0.90 20.02 -2.16
N GLU A 131 1.16 20.52 -3.36
CA GLU A 131 1.91 19.79 -4.39
C GLU A 131 3.30 19.39 -3.90
N GLU A 132 3.99 20.26 -3.16
CA GLU A 132 5.34 20.01 -2.64
C GLU A 132 5.34 18.85 -1.63
N GLU A 133 4.40 18.84 -0.69
CA GLU A 133 4.27 17.74 0.28
C GLU A 133 3.97 16.39 -0.40
N LEU A 134 3.11 16.37 -1.42
CA LEU A 134 2.82 15.14 -2.16
C LEU A 134 3.97 14.70 -3.05
N LYS A 135 4.79 15.62 -3.54
CA LYS A 135 6.05 15.33 -4.21
C LYS A 135 7.05 14.66 -3.26
N ASP A 136 7.13 15.12 -2.00
CA ASP A 136 7.97 14.49 -0.98
C ASP A 136 7.48 13.07 -0.66
N VAL A 137 6.16 12.87 -0.53
CA VAL A 137 5.58 11.51 -0.39
C VAL A 137 5.96 10.62 -1.58
N LEU A 138 5.87 11.13 -2.80
CA LEU A 138 6.26 10.42 -4.01
C LEU A 138 7.76 10.10 -4.03
N GLY A 139 8.59 11.01 -3.52
CA GLY A 139 10.05 10.83 -3.38
C GLY A 139 10.44 9.63 -2.52
N GLY A 140 9.56 9.18 -1.63
CA GLY A 140 9.72 7.93 -0.85
C GLY A 140 9.50 6.64 -1.65
N HIS A 141 9.30 6.71 -2.97
CA HIS A 141 9.05 5.57 -3.84
C HIS A 141 9.99 5.56 -5.04
N MET A 142 10.52 4.39 -5.37
CA MET A 142 11.40 4.21 -6.54
C MET A 142 10.59 3.74 -7.75
N CYS A 143 10.63 4.53 -8.82
CA CYS A 143 10.09 4.15 -10.12
C CYS A 143 11.17 4.24 -11.19
N ARG A 144 11.45 3.13 -11.89
CA ARG A 144 12.49 3.08 -12.94
C ARG A 144 11.96 3.52 -14.31
N CYS A 145 10.66 3.54 -14.49
CA CYS A 145 10.06 3.63 -15.82
C CYS A 145 9.58 5.04 -16.21
N THR A 146 8.89 5.75 -15.29
CA THR A 146 8.04 6.90 -15.64
C THR A 146 8.74 8.25 -15.63
N GLY A 147 9.88 8.38 -14.96
CA GLY A 147 10.50 9.69 -14.69
C GLY A 147 9.62 10.63 -13.83
N TYR A 148 8.54 10.08 -13.22
CA TYR A 148 7.63 10.76 -12.28
C TYR A 148 6.75 11.88 -12.87
N VAL A 149 6.96 12.32 -14.10
CA VAL A 149 6.22 13.45 -14.70
C VAL A 149 4.71 13.18 -14.74
N GLY A 150 4.29 12.01 -15.25
CA GLY A 150 2.88 11.62 -15.28
C GLY A 150 2.26 11.53 -13.88
N MET A 151 3.04 11.04 -12.90
CA MET A 151 2.59 10.96 -11.49
C MET A 151 2.35 12.34 -10.89
N MET A 152 3.25 13.29 -11.14
CA MET A 152 3.07 14.67 -10.69
C MET A 152 1.89 15.36 -11.36
N ASN A 153 1.66 15.11 -12.64
CA ASN A 153 0.47 15.63 -13.34
C ASN A 153 -0.83 15.07 -12.74
N ALA A 154 -0.86 13.77 -12.42
CA ALA A 154 -1.99 13.14 -11.75
C ALA A 154 -2.25 13.75 -10.35
N ILE A 155 -1.20 14.00 -9.58
CA ILE A 155 -1.28 14.67 -8.27
C ILE A 155 -1.88 16.07 -8.41
N ARG A 156 -1.38 16.89 -9.36
CA ARG A 156 -1.89 18.24 -9.63
C ARG A 156 -3.37 18.25 -9.97
N GLU A 157 -3.80 17.31 -10.82
CA GLU A 157 -5.22 17.17 -11.16
C GLU A 157 -6.08 16.88 -9.93
N VAL A 158 -5.67 15.91 -9.09
CA VAL A 158 -6.44 15.55 -7.89
C VAL A 158 -6.52 16.69 -6.89
N ILE A 159 -5.45 17.47 -6.73
CA ILE A 159 -5.45 18.68 -5.86
C ILE A 159 -6.41 19.72 -6.40
N SER A 160 -6.36 20.00 -7.71
CA SER A 160 -7.21 21.04 -8.31
C SER A 160 -8.69 20.71 -8.27
N ASN A 161 -9.05 19.43 -8.37
CA ASN A 161 -10.45 18.96 -8.30
C ASN A 161 -11.03 18.94 -6.87
N LYS A 162 -10.19 19.09 -5.84
CA LYS A 162 -10.63 19.18 -4.43
C LYS A 162 -10.95 20.62 -4.00
N ARG A 163 -10.51 21.62 -4.76
CA ARG A 163 -10.75 23.06 -4.50
C ARG A 163 -11.99 23.53 -5.22
#